data_49e7eb1baf5e066dacc0dc667828af1d
#
_entry.id   49e7eb1baf5e066dacc0dc667828af1d
#
_cell.length_a   1.000
_cell.length_b   1.000
_cell.length_c   1.000
_cell.angle_alpha   90.00
_cell.angle_beta   90.00
_cell.angle_gamma   90.00
#
_symmetry.space_group_name_H-M   'P 1'
#
loop_
_entity.id
_entity.type
_entity.pdbx_description
1 polymer ?
#
loop_
_entity_poly.entity_id
_entity_poly.type
_entity_poly.pdbx_seq_one_letter_code
_entity_poly.pdbx_strand_id
1 'polypeptide(L)'
;MECNDSRLFDTNNNLTLFVIEQLYRFRYLYSNVHPFLSFVLCVLGLAANAIHILVLTRPRMRQSSVHTVLVCIAISDMGTMTSYLMYISRFEFLSDKEGYSYFWALFLKCHAMLSIALHAITLYLVVLMAFIRLSAMKLTTSRWLDHTRALTSVILIALFVFIMCVPTLLAHQIDETTRGVTMHGIYYKYSVGFSTLMMKNGCFLMKANLWLTGIFLKAIPCLLLVCFTIALIHRLRENNEKRKILIKEERAKKRGDFTTYMLLLMVTVFLFTELPQGIMAILNALFTTQFHQMVYLNLADVLDLLSLINCYVAFLVYSFTSSRYRQTLFSVLPLTRVSYSGVSTRQGTLKCHANPSVKQLVQRVNSAEVTSVRSPLMEKKAAQATRSNTFQPADF
;
A
#
# COMPACT_ATOMS: atom_id res chain seq x y z
N MET A 1 -28.70 12.92 17.78
CA MET A 1 -27.36 13.52 17.89
C MET A 1 -27.45 14.91 17.27
N GLU A 2 -27.51 15.96 18.07
CA GLU A 2 -27.55 17.34 17.57
C GLU A 2 -26.28 18.05 18.02
N CYS A 3 -25.26 18.00 17.16
CA CYS A 3 -24.13 18.90 17.24
C CYS A 3 -24.53 20.19 16.53
N ASN A 4 -24.19 21.34 17.05
CA ASN A 4 -24.56 22.64 16.50
C ASN A 4 -23.84 22.87 15.15
N ASP A 5 -24.42 22.34 14.05
CA ASP A 5 -23.89 22.41 12.70
C ASP A 5 -24.84 23.16 11.76
N SER A 6 -24.28 23.77 10.72
CA SER A 6 -25.08 24.36 9.65
C SER A 6 -25.90 23.30 8.93
N ARG A 7 -27.18 23.60 8.66
CA ARG A 7 -28.05 22.70 7.90
C ARG A 7 -27.57 22.62 6.45
N LEU A 8 -27.31 21.41 5.98
CA LEU A 8 -26.90 21.12 4.59
C LEU A 8 -28.12 20.80 3.71
N PHE A 9 -29.07 20.05 4.25
CA PHE A 9 -30.22 19.57 3.51
C PHE A 9 -31.50 20.32 3.90
N ASP A 10 -32.23 20.81 2.90
CA ASP A 10 -33.58 21.30 3.11
C ASP A 10 -34.56 20.13 3.15
N THR A 11 -34.97 19.77 4.37
CA THR A 11 -35.91 18.66 4.61
C THR A 11 -37.34 18.96 4.18
N ASN A 12 -37.67 20.20 3.76
CA ASN A 12 -38.97 20.53 3.19
C ASN A 12 -39.01 20.28 1.68
N ASN A 13 -37.90 20.07 1.03
CA ASN A 13 -37.82 19.80 -0.40
C ASN A 13 -38.09 18.34 -0.72
N ASN A 14 -39.13 18.06 -1.50
CA ASN A 14 -39.53 16.70 -1.90
C ASN A 14 -38.42 15.94 -2.63
N LEU A 15 -37.58 16.59 -3.41
CA LEU A 15 -36.44 15.94 -4.09
C LEU A 15 -35.39 15.48 -3.08
N THR A 16 -35.08 16.28 -2.08
CA THR A 16 -34.15 15.95 -1.01
C THR A 16 -34.65 14.73 -0.23
N LEU A 17 -35.93 14.72 0.16
CA LEU A 17 -36.54 13.58 0.87
C LEU A 17 -36.51 12.32 0.00
N PHE A 18 -36.84 12.42 -1.28
CA PHE A 18 -36.79 11.30 -2.21
C PHE A 18 -35.38 10.70 -2.30
N VAL A 19 -34.35 11.53 -2.47
CA VAL A 19 -32.95 11.05 -2.57
C VAL A 19 -32.53 10.35 -1.28
N ILE A 20 -32.83 10.93 -0.12
CA ILE A 20 -32.52 10.33 1.18
C ILE A 20 -33.25 8.99 1.36
N GLU A 21 -34.51 8.90 0.97
CA GLU A 21 -35.27 7.63 1.02
C GLU A 21 -34.64 6.56 0.13
N GLN A 22 -34.21 6.93 -1.10
CA GLN A 22 -33.51 5.97 -1.98
C GLN A 22 -32.19 5.49 -1.38
N LEU A 23 -31.44 6.35 -0.69
CA LEU A 23 -30.21 5.96 0.01
C LEU A 23 -30.50 4.96 1.16
N TYR A 24 -31.56 5.18 1.95
CA TYR A 24 -31.98 4.24 3.00
C TYR A 24 -32.42 2.89 2.41
N ARG A 25 -33.20 2.92 1.33
CA ARG A 25 -33.62 1.69 0.63
C ARG A 25 -32.43 0.93 0.06
N PHE A 26 -31.47 1.63 -0.54
CA PHE A 26 -30.25 1.05 -1.04
C PHE A 26 -29.46 0.38 0.10
N ARG A 27 -29.21 1.08 1.19
CA ARG A 27 -28.53 0.53 2.37
C ARG A 27 -29.21 -0.74 2.87
N TYR A 28 -30.54 -0.72 3.03
CA TYR A 28 -31.29 -1.88 3.51
C TYR A 28 -31.12 -3.11 2.60
N LEU A 29 -31.11 -2.94 1.30
CA LEU A 29 -30.90 -4.03 0.35
C LEU A 29 -29.44 -4.50 0.36
N TYR A 30 -28.51 -3.56 0.36
CA TYR A 30 -27.08 -3.84 0.25
C TYR A 30 -26.50 -4.49 1.53
N SER A 31 -26.97 -4.09 2.70
CA SER A 31 -26.53 -4.65 3.98
C SER A 31 -26.75 -6.17 4.12
N ASN A 32 -27.71 -6.74 3.38
CA ASN A 32 -27.90 -8.19 3.36
C ASN A 32 -26.84 -8.94 2.53
N VAL A 33 -26.22 -8.28 1.56
CA VAL A 33 -25.24 -8.89 0.64
C VAL A 33 -23.82 -8.57 1.07
N HIS A 34 -23.61 -7.37 1.60
CA HIS A 34 -22.30 -6.85 1.97
C HIS A 34 -21.44 -7.78 2.85
N PRO A 35 -21.95 -8.41 3.94
CA PRO A 35 -21.14 -9.27 4.79
C PRO A 35 -20.59 -10.49 4.05
N PHE A 36 -21.40 -11.13 3.20
CA PHE A 36 -20.97 -12.29 2.42
C PHE A 36 -19.90 -11.92 1.39
N LEU A 37 -20.12 -10.82 0.66
CA LEU A 37 -19.16 -10.33 -0.33
C LEU A 37 -17.85 -9.97 0.32
N SER A 38 -17.88 -9.23 1.42
CA SER A 38 -16.71 -8.80 2.17
C SER A 38 -15.95 -9.96 2.81
N PHE A 39 -16.69 -10.98 3.31
CA PHE A 39 -16.08 -12.21 3.84
C PHE A 39 -15.25 -12.92 2.76
N VAL A 40 -15.84 -13.15 1.58
CA VAL A 40 -15.14 -13.80 0.46
C VAL A 40 -13.93 -12.98 0.03
N LEU A 41 -14.08 -11.66 -0.09
CA LEU A 41 -12.98 -10.78 -0.43
C LEU A 41 -11.86 -10.85 0.63
N CYS A 42 -12.16 -10.81 1.91
CA CYS A 42 -11.13 -10.91 2.95
C CYS A 42 -10.36 -12.22 2.88
N VAL A 43 -11.03 -13.37 2.71
CA VAL A 43 -10.37 -14.68 2.61
C VAL A 43 -9.46 -14.76 1.38
N LEU A 44 -9.96 -14.36 0.22
CA LEU A 44 -9.16 -14.35 -1.02
C LEU A 44 -8.02 -13.34 -0.94
N GLY A 45 -8.24 -12.18 -0.32
CA GLY A 45 -7.24 -11.14 -0.17
C GLY A 45 -6.11 -11.51 0.78
N LEU A 46 -6.41 -12.20 1.87
CA LEU A 46 -5.39 -12.75 2.76
C LEU A 46 -4.47 -13.72 2.01
N ALA A 47 -5.05 -14.63 1.21
CA ALA A 47 -4.29 -15.55 0.38
C ALA A 47 -3.44 -14.81 -0.66
N ALA A 48 -4.01 -13.82 -1.36
CA ALA A 48 -3.32 -13.03 -2.37
C ALA A 48 -2.14 -12.23 -1.78
N ASN A 49 -2.35 -11.55 -0.66
CA ASN A 49 -1.30 -10.77 0.00
C ASN A 49 -0.21 -11.68 0.62
N ALA A 50 -0.56 -12.84 1.16
CA ALA A 50 0.42 -13.82 1.62
C ALA A 50 1.33 -14.29 0.45
N ILE A 51 0.75 -14.63 -0.70
CA ILE A 51 1.49 -14.97 -1.92
C ILE A 51 2.34 -13.77 -2.37
N HIS A 52 1.81 -12.55 -2.32
CA HIS A 52 2.54 -11.33 -2.69
C HIS A 52 3.80 -11.14 -1.84
N ILE A 53 3.68 -11.29 -0.52
CA ILE A 53 4.82 -11.23 0.41
C ILE A 53 5.85 -12.32 0.08
N LEU A 54 5.40 -13.58 -0.12
CA LEU A 54 6.28 -14.69 -0.46
C LEU A 54 7.08 -14.45 -1.73
N VAL A 55 6.49 -13.83 -2.75
CA VAL A 55 7.17 -13.49 -4.00
C VAL A 55 8.14 -12.32 -3.81
N LEU A 56 7.72 -11.24 -3.13
CA LEU A 56 8.53 -10.03 -2.96
C LEU A 56 9.76 -10.25 -2.05
N THR A 57 9.68 -11.18 -1.10
CA THR A 57 10.79 -11.51 -0.18
C THR A 57 11.84 -12.42 -0.78
N ARG A 58 11.64 -12.97 -1.99
CA ARG A 58 12.66 -13.79 -2.66
C ARG A 58 13.92 -12.99 -2.99
N PRO A 59 15.13 -13.64 -2.95
CA PRO A 59 16.40 -12.93 -3.15
C PRO A 59 16.47 -12.11 -4.44
N ARG A 60 15.77 -12.56 -5.48
CA ARG A 60 15.68 -11.90 -6.79
C ARG A 60 14.90 -10.56 -6.75
N MET A 61 13.99 -10.39 -5.76
CA MET A 61 13.07 -9.25 -5.66
C MET A 61 13.45 -8.30 -4.51
N ARG A 62 13.90 -8.80 -3.37
CA ARG A 62 14.10 -8.03 -2.12
C ARG A 62 15.09 -6.87 -2.17
N GLN A 63 15.88 -6.73 -3.22
CA GLN A 63 16.93 -5.70 -3.32
C GLN A 63 16.43 -4.28 -3.60
N SER A 64 15.12 -4.09 -3.84
CA SER A 64 14.54 -2.79 -4.16
C SER A 64 13.78 -2.21 -2.96
N SER A 65 14.07 -0.95 -2.60
CA SER A 65 13.33 -0.20 -1.57
C SER A 65 11.82 -0.17 -1.83
N VAL A 66 11.43 -0.13 -3.10
CA VAL A 66 10.01 -0.18 -3.50
C VAL A 66 9.36 -1.51 -3.10
N HIS A 67 10.07 -2.64 -3.27
CA HIS A 67 9.54 -3.95 -2.88
C HIS A 67 9.41 -4.07 -1.35
N THR A 68 10.28 -3.41 -0.59
CA THR A 68 10.14 -3.31 0.87
C THR A 68 8.86 -2.60 1.27
N VAL A 69 8.59 -1.43 0.66
CA VAL A 69 7.35 -0.69 0.91
C VAL A 69 6.12 -1.53 0.52
N LEU A 70 6.17 -2.26 -0.61
CA LEU A 70 5.09 -3.15 -1.02
C LEU A 70 4.84 -4.30 -0.05
N VAL A 71 5.89 -4.88 0.55
CA VAL A 71 5.74 -5.89 1.62
C VAL A 71 5.05 -5.28 2.83
N CYS A 72 5.40 -4.05 3.22
CA CYS A 72 4.76 -3.36 4.34
C CYS A 72 3.28 -3.02 4.03
N ILE A 73 2.96 -2.63 2.79
CA ILE A 73 1.58 -2.45 2.33
C ILE A 73 0.81 -3.78 2.47
N ALA A 74 1.35 -4.88 1.94
CA ALA A 74 0.69 -6.19 2.01
C ALA A 74 0.46 -6.66 3.46
N ILE A 75 1.39 -6.37 4.38
CA ILE A 75 1.24 -6.66 5.82
C ILE A 75 0.09 -5.83 6.41
N SER A 76 0.04 -4.52 6.10
CA SER A 76 -1.04 -3.63 6.56
C SER A 76 -2.40 -4.09 6.03
N ASP A 77 -2.49 -4.43 4.75
CA ASP A 77 -3.70 -4.93 4.10
C ASP A 77 -4.17 -6.26 4.70
N MET A 78 -3.24 -7.18 5.00
CA MET A 78 -3.56 -8.42 5.73
C MET A 78 -4.10 -8.13 7.14
N GLY A 79 -3.53 -7.16 7.83
CA GLY A 79 -4.05 -6.70 9.14
C GLY A 79 -5.48 -6.19 9.04
N THR A 80 -5.77 -5.34 8.06
CA THR A 80 -7.12 -4.82 7.78
C THR A 80 -8.10 -5.95 7.51
N MET A 81 -7.76 -6.84 6.57
CA MET A 81 -8.64 -7.97 6.19
C MET A 81 -8.86 -8.95 7.33
N THR A 82 -7.84 -9.26 8.13
CA THR A 82 -7.97 -10.15 9.29
C THR A 82 -8.91 -9.55 10.33
N SER A 83 -8.71 -8.28 10.67
CA SER A 83 -9.54 -7.56 11.63
C SER A 83 -10.99 -7.47 11.15
N TYR A 84 -11.20 -7.20 9.85
CA TYR A 84 -12.52 -7.11 9.24
C TYR A 84 -13.22 -8.48 9.14
N LEU A 85 -12.47 -9.53 8.84
CA LEU A 85 -12.98 -10.91 8.82
C LEU A 85 -13.49 -11.36 10.20
N MET A 86 -12.75 -11.02 11.27
CA MET A 86 -13.19 -11.27 12.66
C MET A 86 -14.45 -10.47 12.99
N TYR A 87 -14.50 -9.18 12.55
CA TYR A 87 -15.66 -8.33 12.72
C TYR A 87 -16.91 -8.95 12.05
N ILE A 88 -16.86 -9.27 10.77
CA ILE A 88 -17.98 -9.87 10.02
C ILE A 88 -18.43 -11.17 10.69
N SER A 89 -17.48 -12.06 11.00
CA SER A 89 -17.81 -13.38 11.55
C SER A 89 -18.54 -13.26 12.88
N ARG A 90 -18.16 -12.32 13.74
CA ARG A 90 -18.73 -12.23 15.10
C ARG A 90 -19.90 -11.27 15.21
N PHE A 91 -19.90 -10.16 14.48
CA PHE A 91 -20.90 -9.10 14.66
C PHE A 91 -21.97 -9.09 13.58
N GLU A 92 -21.69 -9.64 12.38
CA GLU A 92 -22.68 -9.75 11.32
C GLU A 92 -23.30 -11.16 11.29
N PHE A 93 -22.50 -12.23 11.24
CA PHE A 93 -23.03 -13.60 11.13
C PHE A 93 -23.48 -14.18 12.48
N LEU A 94 -22.76 -13.90 13.56
CA LEU A 94 -23.04 -14.40 14.90
C LEU A 94 -23.52 -13.27 15.82
N SER A 95 -24.32 -12.34 15.28
CA SER A 95 -24.76 -11.17 16.04
C SER A 95 -25.66 -11.57 17.23
N ASP A 96 -25.42 -10.96 18.39
CA ASP A 96 -26.20 -11.14 19.61
C ASP A 96 -26.91 -9.83 19.95
N LYS A 97 -28.23 -9.84 19.89
CA LYS A 97 -29.07 -8.65 20.13
C LYS A 97 -28.99 -8.13 21.58
N GLU A 98 -28.64 -8.99 22.54
CA GLU A 98 -28.54 -8.60 23.95
C GLU A 98 -27.19 -7.97 24.31
N GLY A 99 -26.20 -8.04 23.41
CA GLY A 99 -24.85 -7.54 23.62
C GLY A 99 -23.77 -8.63 23.65
N TYR A 100 -22.55 -8.24 23.91
CA TYR A 100 -21.36 -9.10 23.76
C TYR A 100 -20.63 -9.25 25.09
N SER A 101 -19.72 -10.24 25.20
CA SER A 101 -18.78 -10.29 26.31
C SER A 101 -17.81 -9.10 26.24
N TYR A 102 -17.22 -8.73 27.36
CA TYR A 102 -16.27 -7.60 27.44
C TYR A 102 -15.13 -7.71 26.41
N PHE A 103 -14.61 -8.92 26.18
CA PHE A 103 -13.56 -9.16 25.20
C PHE A 103 -14.01 -8.74 23.78
N TRP A 104 -15.22 -9.11 23.36
CA TRP A 104 -15.73 -8.75 22.04
C TRP A 104 -16.08 -7.26 21.93
N ALA A 105 -16.58 -6.65 22.99
CA ALA A 105 -16.79 -5.20 23.02
C ALA A 105 -15.45 -4.44 22.94
N LEU A 106 -14.41 -4.91 23.65
CA LEU A 106 -13.06 -4.35 23.54
C LEU A 106 -12.48 -4.55 22.14
N PHE A 107 -12.65 -5.74 21.55
CA PHE A 107 -12.25 -5.99 20.17
C PHE A 107 -12.93 -5.01 19.21
N LEU A 108 -14.26 -4.81 19.31
CA LEU A 108 -15.00 -3.89 18.45
C LEU A 108 -14.49 -2.46 18.55
N LYS A 109 -14.24 -1.99 19.78
CA LYS A 109 -13.64 -0.67 20.05
C LYS A 109 -12.26 -0.53 19.40
N CYS A 110 -11.40 -1.55 19.56
CA CYS A 110 -10.06 -1.55 18.96
C CYS A 110 -10.12 -1.69 17.42
N HIS A 111 -11.04 -2.51 16.90
CA HIS A 111 -11.24 -2.70 15.47
C HIS A 111 -11.60 -1.38 14.77
N ALA A 112 -12.48 -0.57 15.35
CA ALA A 112 -12.86 0.72 14.79
C ALA A 112 -11.64 1.66 14.60
N MET A 113 -10.71 1.68 15.54
CA MET A 113 -9.47 2.45 15.41
C MET A 113 -8.47 1.77 14.47
N LEU A 114 -8.30 0.46 14.59
CA LEU A 114 -7.31 -0.31 13.84
C LEU A 114 -7.60 -0.32 12.35
N SER A 115 -8.87 -0.44 11.93
CA SER A 115 -9.26 -0.41 10.52
C SER A 115 -8.91 0.93 9.86
N ILE A 116 -9.20 2.06 10.54
CA ILE A 116 -8.84 3.39 10.07
C ILE A 116 -7.32 3.55 10.00
N ALA A 117 -6.59 3.12 11.03
CA ALA A 117 -5.14 3.25 11.10
C ALA A 117 -4.43 2.44 10.01
N LEU A 118 -4.76 1.17 9.84
CA LEU A 118 -4.12 0.30 8.84
C LEU A 118 -4.41 0.77 7.42
N HIS A 119 -5.65 1.18 7.14
CA HIS A 119 -6.00 1.75 5.84
C HIS A 119 -5.23 3.05 5.55
N ALA A 120 -5.13 3.95 6.52
CA ALA A 120 -4.36 5.19 6.39
C ALA A 120 -2.85 4.91 6.21
N ILE A 121 -2.28 3.91 6.91
CA ILE A 121 -0.90 3.48 6.71
C ILE A 121 -0.71 3.04 5.26
N THR A 122 -1.57 2.18 4.72
CA THR A 122 -1.52 1.75 3.31
C THR A 122 -1.53 2.96 2.36
N LEU A 123 -2.43 3.95 2.56
CA LEU A 123 -2.49 5.16 1.73
C LEU A 123 -1.16 5.94 1.76
N TYR A 124 -0.62 6.22 2.92
CA TYR A 124 0.67 6.93 3.06
C TYR A 124 1.84 6.13 2.49
N LEU A 125 1.83 4.80 2.59
CA LEU A 125 2.85 3.95 1.99
C LEU A 125 2.78 3.96 0.45
N VAL A 126 1.59 4.06 -0.14
CA VAL A 126 1.44 4.24 -1.59
C VAL A 126 1.95 5.61 -2.02
N VAL A 127 1.70 6.67 -1.25
CA VAL A 127 2.29 8.01 -1.47
C VAL A 127 3.82 7.95 -1.37
N LEU A 128 4.37 7.29 -0.35
CA LEU A 128 5.81 7.07 -0.20
C LEU A 128 6.40 6.32 -1.40
N MET A 129 5.72 5.29 -1.88
CA MET A 129 6.14 4.54 -3.06
C MET A 129 6.16 5.42 -4.32
N ALA A 130 5.15 6.25 -4.53
CA ALA A 130 5.10 7.22 -5.64
C ALA A 130 6.25 8.23 -5.56
N PHE A 131 6.55 8.74 -4.35
CA PHE A 131 7.67 9.63 -4.08
C PHE A 131 9.04 8.97 -4.36
N ILE A 132 9.25 7.73 -3.89
CA ILE A 132 10.49 6.97 -4.15
C ILE A 132 10.68 6.78 -5.65
N ARG A 133 9.61 6.44 -6.39
CA ARG A 133 9.64 6.29 -7.84
C ARG A 133 9.99 7.58 -8.57
N LEU A 134 9.36 8.70 -8.17
CA LEU A 134 9.66 10.02 -8.73
C LEU A 134 11.11 10.43 -8.46
N SER A 135 11.61 10.16 -7.25
CA SER A 135 13.00 10.45 -6.85
C SER A 135 14.00 9.60 -7.64
N ALA A 136 13.70 8.32 -7.88
CA ALA A 136 14.53 7.43 -8.69
C ALA A 136 14.65 7.87 -10.15
N MET A 137 13.63 8.54 -10.67
CA MET A 137 13.65 9.08 -12.04
C MET A 137 14.45 10.38 -12.18
N LYS A 138 14.60 11.15 -11.08
CA LYS A 138 15.39 12.39 -11.08
C LYS A 138 16.88 12.14 -10.91
N LEU A 139 17.26 11.23 -10.03
CA LEU A 139 18.64 10.96 -9.63
C LEU A 139 18.82 9.44 -9.46
N THR A 140 19.68 8.82 -10.26
CA THR A 140 20.04 7.40 -10.15
C THR A 140 20.74 7.06 -8.83
N THR A 141 21.35 8.04 -8.17
CA THR A 141 22.03 7.95 -6.86
C THR A 141 21.18 8.49 -5.72
N SER A 142 19.84 8.51 -5.85
CA SER A 142 18.97 9.02 -4.81
C SER A 142 19.12 8.20 -3.52
N ARG A 143 19.35 8.91 -2.41
CA ARG A 143 19.43 8.30 -1.05
C ARG A 143 18.14 7.58 -0.65
N TRP A 144 17.02 7.88 -1.30
CA TRP A 144 15.70 7.24 -1.06
C TRP A 144 15.58 5.84 -1.65
N LEU A 145 16.55 5.40 -2.46
CA LEU A 145 16.66 4.04 -2.98
C LEU A 145 17.24 3.06 -1.95
N ASP A 146 17.73 3.56 -0.80
CA ASP A 146 18.24 2.74 0.29
C ASP A 146 17.09 2.07 1.07
N HIS A 147 17.24 0.76 1.30
CA HIS A 147 16.28 -0.07 2.03
C HIS A 147 16.04 0.43 3.46
N THR A 148 17.11 0.82 4.17
CA THR A 148 17.05 1.27 5.56
C THR A 148 16.21 2.53 5.70
N ARG A 149 16.38 3.49 4.80
CA ARG A 149 15.59 4.73 4.79
C ARG A 149 14.14 4.50 4.47
N ALA A 150 13.85 3.60 3.52
CA ALA A 150 12.48 3.21 3.21
C ALA A 150 11.79 2.62 4.46
N LEU A 151 12.46 1.70 5.17
CA LEU A 151 11.93 1.08 6.39
C LEU A 151 11.74 2.11 7.51
N THR A 152 12.72 3.01 7.73
CA THR A 152 12.58 4.09 8.72
C THR A 152 11.38 4.97 8.40
N SER A 153 11.17 5.33 7.13
CA SER A 153 9.99 6.12 6.70
C SER A 153 8.68 5.38 6.97
N VAL A 154 8.63 4.07 6.73
CA VAL A 154 7.46 3.23 7.04
C VAL A 154 7.13 3.29 8.54
N ILE A 155 8.13 3.12 9.41
CA ILE A 155 7.96 3.16 10.86
C ILE A 155 7.46 4.54 11.32
N LEU A 156 8.04 5.62 10.79
CA LEU A 156 7.61 6.99 11.12
C LEU A 156 6.17 7.27 10.67
N ILE A 157 5.80 6.81 9.48
CA ILE A 157 4.42 6.91 8.97
C ILE A 157 3.46 6.13 9.88
N ALA A 158 3.77 4.89 10.23
CA ALA A 158 2.94 4.09 11.10
C ALA A 158 2.74 4.76 12.48
N LEU A 159 3.82 5.24 13.09
CA LEU A 159 3.77 5.94 14.36
C LEU A 159 2.90 7.21 14.28
N PHE A 160 3.11 8.03 13.23
CA PHE A 160 2.30 9.22 12.98
C PHE A 160 0.81 8.88 12.87
N VAL A 161 0.45 7.88 12.07
CA VAL A 161 -0.94 7.47 11.87
C VAL A 161 -1.56 6.96 13.18
N PHE A 162 -0.85 6.12 13.94
CA PHE A 162 -1.36 5.63 15.23
C PHE A 162 -1.61 6.78 16.23
N ILE A 163 -0.74 7.77 16.30
CA ILE A 163 -0.94 8.96 17.13
C ILE A 163 -2.20 9.73 16.69
N MET A 164 -2.39 9.92 15.37
CA MET A 164 -3.57 10.59 14.85
C MET A 164 -4.88 9.81 15.05
N CYS A 165 -4.82 8.49 15.26
CA CYS A 165 -5.99 7.66 15.55
C CYS A 165 -6.35 7.57 17.05
N VAL A 166 -5.53 8.11 17.96
CA VAL A 166 -5.84 8.11 19.42
C VAL A 166 -7.22 8.73 19.72
N PRO A 167 -7.62 9.87 19.13
CA PRO A 167 -8.96 10.41 19.35
C PRO A 167 -10.09 9.45 18.97
N THR A 168 -9.91 8.64 17.93
CA THR A 168 -10.88 7.61 17.53
C THR A 168 -11.05 6.54 18.61
N LEU A 169 -9.97 6.14 19.28
CA LEU A 169 -10.04 5.20 20.39
C LEU A 169 -10.78 5.79 21.60
N LEU A 170 -10.56 7.08 21.88
CA LEU A 170 -11.23 7.82 22.95
C LEU A 170 -12.70 8.15 22.61
N ALA A 171 -13.03 8.14 21.34
CA ALA A 171 -14.38 8.40 20.84
C ALA A 171 -15.39 7.34 21.23
N HIS A 172 -14.93 6.12 21.50
CA HIS A 172 -15.77 4.99 21.81
C HIS A 172 -15.63 4.58 23.27
N GLN A 173 -16.74 4.26 23.92
CA GLN A 173 -16.78 3.67 25.25
C GLN A 173 -17.52 2.35 25.24
N ILE A 174 -17.19 1.50 26.22
CA ILE A 174 -17.85 0.21 26.43
C ILE A 174 -18.84 0.39 27.56
N ASP A 175 -20.12 0.17 27.26
CA ASP A 175 -21.21 0.33 28.22
C ASP A 175 -21.78 -1.04 28.58
N GLU A 176 -22.12 -1.24 29.85
CA GLU A 176 -22.85 -2.42 30.30
C GLU A 176 -24.32 -2.30 29.82
N THR A 177 -24.76 -3.25 29.02
CA THR A 177 -26.09 -3.23 28.39
C THR A 177 -27.08 -4.06 29.21
N THR A 178 -26.68 -5.27 29.61
CA THR A 178 -27.54 -6.23 30.27
C THR A 178 -26.79 -6.92 31.41
N ARG A 179 -27.49 -7.07 32.55
CA ARG A 179 -27.06 -7.88 33.68
C ARG A 179 -28.07 -8.99 33.87
N GLY A 180 -27.65 -10.24 33.76
CA GLY A 180 -28.50 -11.39 34.00
C GLY A 180 -27.96 -12.28 35.09
N VAL A 181 -28.85 -13.09 35.68
CA VAL A 181 -28.51 -14.08 36.71
C VAL A 181 -28.84 -15.46 36.15
N THR A 182 -27.85 -16.36 36.21
CA THR A 182 -28.02 -17.77 35.85
C THR A 182 -27.73 -18.64 37.08
N MET A 183 -27.98 -19.94 36.98
CA MET A 183 -27.61 -20.90 38.05
C MET A 183 -26.10 -20.94 38.32
N HIS A 184 -25.27 -20.45 37.37
CA HIS A 184 -23.82 -20.42 37.48
C HIS A 184 -23.25 -19.06 37.87
N GLY A 185 -24.10 -18.05 38.13
CA GLY A 185 -23.70 -16.71 38.60
C GLY A 185 -24.30 -15.57 37.77
N ILE A 186 -23.77 -14.37 38.04
CA ILE A 186 -24.16 -13.15 37.33
C ILE A 186 -23.33 -13.04 36.04
N TYR A 187 -24.00 -12.80 34.92
CA TYR A 187 -23.33 -12.48 33.68
C TYR A 187 -23.62 -11.04 33.25
N TYR A 188 -22.65 -10.44 32.58
CA TYR A 188 -22.73 -9.09 32.06
C TYR A 188 -22.57 -9.10 30.52
N LYS A 189 -23.39 -8.31 29.85
CA LYS A 189 -23.26 -8.06 28.40
C LYS A 189 -22.94 -6.59 28.17
N TYR A 190 -22.12 -6.35 27.16
CA TYR A 190 -21.57 -5.03 26.86
C TYR A 190 -21.88 -4.64 25.42
N SER A 191 -21.99 -3.34 25.17
CA SER A 191 -22.04 -2.74 23.85
C SER A 191 -21.01 -1.63 23.73
N VAL A 192 -20.70 -1.24 22.49
CA VAL A 192 -19.80 -0.13 22.21
C VAL A 192 -20.63 1.04 21.72
N GLY A 193 -20.57 2.14 22.44
CA GLY A 193 -21.24 3.38 22.13
C GLY A 193 -20.27 4.54 21.98
N PHE A 194 -20.80 5.73 21.67
CA PHE A 194 -20.00 6.94 21.69
C PHE A 194 -19.73 7.39 23.12
N SER A 195 -18.48 7.76 23.38
CA SER A 195 -18.05 8.28 24.68
C SER A 195 -18.78 9.58 25.01
N THR A 196 -19.11 9.77 26.28
CA THR A 196 -19.68 11.03 26.79
C THR A 196 -18.78 12.24 26.51
N LEU A 197 -17.46 12.01 26.37
CA LEU A 197 -16.49 13.04 25.97
C LEU A 197 -16.75 13.57 24.55
N MET A 198 -17.27 12.74 23.66
CA MET A 198 -17.58 13.13 22.27
C MET A 198 -18.68 14.17 22.19
N MET A 199 -19.64 14.13 23.13
CA MET A 199 -20.84 14.96 23.14
C MET A 199 -20.66 16.26 23.91
N LYS A 200 -19.58 16.39 24.69
CA LYS A 200 -19.29 17.63 25.44
C LYS A 200 -18.86 18.76 24.53
N ASN A 201 -19.08 20.01 24.97
CA ASN A 201 -18.64 21.23 24.30
C ASN A 201 -19.07 21.31 22.83
N GLY A 202 -20.35 21.04 22.54
CA GLY A 202 -20.88 21.10 21.17
C GLY A 202 -20.25 20.07 20.21
N CYS A 203 -19.94 18.88 20.72
CA CYS A 203 -19.32 17.79 19.98
C CYS A 203 -17.89 18.11 19.47
N PHE A 204 -17.13 18.91 20.23
CA PHE A 204 -15.80 19.34 19.78
C PHE A 204 -14.88 18.15 19.45
N LEU A 205 -14.80 17.14 20.35
CA LEU A 205 -13.93 15.97 20.14
C LEU A 205 -14.38 15.14 18.93
N MET A 206 -15.68 14.99 18.71
CA MET A 206 -16.21 14.31 17.52
C MET A 206 -15.81 15.04 16.24
N LYS A 207 -16.00 16.36 16.19
CA LYS A 207 -15.59 17.18 15.03
C LYS A 207 -14.08 17.09 14.82
N ALA A 208 -13.28 17.23 15.85
CA ALA A 208 -11.83 17.11 15.79
C ALA A 208 -11.41 15.72 15.25
N ASN A 209 -12.03 14.65 15.75
CA ASN A 209 -11.76 13.29 15.26
C ASN A 209 -12.10 13.13 13.77
N LEU A 210 -13.24 13.63 13.30
CA LEU A 210 -13.63 13.57 11.90
C LEU A 210 -12.69 14.42 11.00
N TRP A 211 -12.23 15.57 11.48
CA TRP A 211 -11.22 16.37 10.79
C TRP A 211 -9.88 15.64 10.71
N LEU A 212 -9.41 15.05 11.81
CA LEU A 212 -8.17 14.30 11.83
C LEU A 212 -8.23 13.09 10.89
N THR A 213 -9.25 12.26 11.02
CA THR A 213 -9.40 11.05 10.20
C THR A 213 -9.76 11.38 8.75
N GLY A 214 -10.65 12.33 8.50
CA GLY A 214 -11.11 12.69 7.16
C GLY A 214 -10.07 13.49 6.37
N ILE A 215 -9.50 14.53 6.98
CA ILE A 215 -8.60 15.43 6.27
C ILE A 215 -7.17 14.88 6.29
N PHE A 216 -6.60 14.63 7.50
CA PHE A 216 -5.19 14.24 7.59
C PHE A 216 -4.96 12.79 7.15
N LEU A 217 -5.85 11.85 7.48
CA LEU A 217 -5.61 10.45 7.16
C LEU A 217 -6.18 9.99 5.80
N LYS A 218 -7.12 10.74 5.20
CA LYS A 218 -7.69 10.40 3.87
C LYS A 218 -7.45 11.49 2.82
N ALA A 219 -7.91 12.72 3.01
CA ALA A 219 -7.88 13.74 1.97
C ALA A 219 -6.46 14.16 1.58
N ILE A 220 -5.58 14.40 2.55
CA ILE A 220 -4.19 14.79 2.29
C ILE A 220 -3.42 13.73 1.52
N PRO A 221 -3.37 12.44 1.94
CA PRO A 221 -2.67 11.42 1.15
C PRO A 221 -3.26 11.23 -0.24
N CYS A 222 -4.59 11.33 -0.44
CA CYS A 222 -5.20 11.33 -1.76
C CYS A 222 -4.71 12.48 -2.63
N LEU A 223 -4.65 13.70 -2.11
CA LEU A 223 -4.15 14.87 -2.82
C LEU A 223 -2.67 14.71 -3.19
N LEU A 224 -1.84 14.26 -2.24
CA LEU A 224 -0.43 14.00 -2.50
C LEU A 224 -0.24 12.92 -3.58
N LEU A 225 -1.06 11.89 -3.56
CA LEU A 225 -1.03 10.84 -4.57
C LEU A 225 -1.36 11.38 -5.96
N VAL A 226 -2.37 12.24 -6.09
CA VAL A 226 -2.70 12.94 -7.35
C VAL A 226 -1.51 13.78 -7.83
N CYS A 227 -0.93 14.61 -6.95
CA CYS A 227 0.20 15.47 -7.28
C CYS A 227 1.43 14.66 -7.74
N PHE A 228 1.81 13.61 -6.99
CA PHE A 228 2.94 12.76 -7.38
C PHE A 228 2.68 11.98 -8.66
N THR A 229 1.45 11.59 -8.91
CA THR A 229 1.06 10.93 -10.16
C THR A 229 1.22 11.83 -11.36
N ILE A 230 0.70 13.05 -11.29
CA ILE A 230 0.84 14.05 -12.36
C ILE A 230 2.33 14.31 -12.61
N ALA A 231 3.11 14.51 -11.55
CA ALA A 231 4.56 14.71 -11.65
C ALA A 231 5.26 13.49 -12.28
N LEU A 232 4.86 12.27 -11.91
CA LEU A 232 5.42 11.02 -12.45
C LEU A 232 5.10 10.88 -13.94
N ILE A 233 3.85 11.13 -14.36
CA ILE A 233 3.43 11.10 -15.76
C ILE A 233 4.23 12.11 -16.59
N HIS A 234 4.37 13.34 -16.09
CA HIS A 234 5.15 14.37 -16.76
C HIS A 234 6.60 13.94 -16.97
N ARG A 235 7.25 13.44 -15.92
CA ARG A 235 8.64 12.95 -16.00
C ARG A 235 8.81 11.75 -16.91
N LEU A 236 7.84 10.85 -16.93
CA LEU A 236 7.87 9.69 -17.82
C LEU A 236 7.77 10.13 -19.29
N ARG A 237 6.90 11.09 -19.62
CA ARG A 237 6.79 11.66 -20.98
C ARG A 237 8.10 12.32 -21.39
N GLU A 238 8.68 13.16 -20.54
CA GLU A 238 9.96 13.83 -20.78
C GLU A 238 11.10 12.82 -21.03
N ASN A 239 11.21 11.79 -20.19
CA ASN A 239 12.23 10.75 -20.34
C ASN A 239 12.03 9.92 -21.63
N ASN A 240 10.78 9.65 -22.01
CA ASN A 240 10.48 8.93 -23.24
C ASN A 240 10.82 9.76 -24.49
N GLU A 241 10.60 11.07 -24.46
CA GLU A 241 11.01 11.98 -25.55
C GLU A 241 12.53 12.02 -25.69
N LYS A 242 13.27 12.20 -24.58
CA LYS A 242 14.73 12.15 -24.58
C LYS A 242 15.27 10.82 -25.10
N ARG A 243 14.65 9.70 -24.76
CA ARG A 243 15.01 8.37 -25.29
C ARG A 243 14.74 8.23 -26.78
N LYS A 244 13.61 8.78 -27.30
CA LYS A 244 13.32 8.75 -28.74
C LYS A 244 14.40 9.46 -29.57
N ILE A 245 14.99 10.53 -29.01
CA ILE A 245 16.05 11.30 -29.65
C ILE A 245 17.38 10.52 -29.63
N LEU A 246 17.68 9.79 -28.55
CA LEU A 246 18.97 9.14 -28.32
C LEU A 246 19.07 7.71 -28.89
N ILE A 247 17.97 6.99 -29.08
CA ILE A 247 17.99 5.57 -29.43
C ILE A 247 17.07 5.31 -30.63
N LYS A 248 17.67 5.02 -31.81
CA LYS A 248 16.99 4.55 -33.02
C LYS A 248 16.43 3.11 -32.92
N GLU A 249 16.54 2.43 -31.77
CA GLU A 249 16.19 1.02 -31.62
C GLU A 249 14.81 0.77 -31.00
N GLU A 250 13.95 0.05 -31.74
CA GLU A 250 12.57 -0.32 -31.34
C GLU A 250 12.45 -1.14 -30.02
N ARG A 251 13.47 -1.93 -29.68
CA ARG A 251 13.43 -2.82 -28.50
C ARG A 251 13.52 -2.07 -27.17
N ALA A 252 14.23 -0.96 -27.11
CA ALA A 252 14.35 -0.14 -25.90
C ALA A 252 13.05 0.65 -25.61
N LYS A 253 12.31 1.02 -26.67
CA LYS A 253 11.01 1.71 -26.61
C LYS A 253 9.96 0.88 -25.87
N LYS A 254 9.83 -0.42 -26.21
CA LYS A 254 8.82 -1.32 -25.63
C LYS A 254 8.94 -1.54 -24.11
N ARG A 255 10.16 -1.52 -23.57
CA ARG A 255 10.40 -1.80 -22.15
C ARG A 255 10.16 -0.58 -21.23
N GLY A 256 10.44 0.62 -21.71
CA GLY A 256 10.17 1.87 -20.98
C GLY A 256 8.67 2.17 -20.89
N ASP A 257 7.96 1.96 -21.99
CA ASP A 257 6.52 2.22 -22.09
C ASP A 257 5.71 1.29 -21.15
N PHE A 258 6.14 0.03 -21.01
CA PHE A 258 5.44 -0.96 -20.18
C PHE A 258 5.48 -0.66 -18.66
N THR A 259 6.64 -0.23 -18.14
CA THR A 259 6.77 0.14 -16.72
C THR A 259 5.95 1.40 -16.40
N THR A 260 5.87 2.32 -17.35
CA THR A 260 5.04 3.52 -17.30
C THR A 260 3.56 3.17 -17.21
N TYR A 261 3.12 2.27 -18.11
CA TYR A 261 1.73 1.83 -18.15
C TYR A 261 1.31 1.10 -16.87
N MET A 262 2.18 0.29 -16.30
CA MET A 262 1.99 -0.38 -15.02
C MET A 262 1.74 0.61 -13.88
N LEU A 263 2.59 1.65 -13.78
CA LEU A 263 2.45 2.67 -12.74
C LEU A 263 1.18 3.49 -12.93
N LEU A 264 0.87 3.86 -14.18
CA LEU A 264 -0.35 4.61 -14.50
C LEU A 264 -1.60 3.80 -14.12
N LEU A 265 -1.64 2.52 -14.47
CA LEU A 265 -2.74 1.62 -14.14
C LEU A 265 -2.94 1.53 -12.61
N MET A 266 -1.86 1.30 -11.86
CA MET A 266 -1.91 1.19 -10.41
C MET A 266 -2.50 2.45 -9.78
N VAL A 267 -2.02 3.61 -10.19
CA VAL A 267 -2.50 4.88 -9.64
C VAL A 267 -3.92 5.20 -10.06
N THR A 268 -4.29 4.89 -11.30
CA THR A 268 -5.67 5.13 -11.78
C THR A 268 -6.67 4.30 -10.98
N VAL A 269 -6.39 3.03 -10.74
CA VAL A 269 -7.26 2.17 -9.91
C VAL A 269 -7.32 2.72 -8.47
N PHE A 270 -6.17 3.10 -7.91
CA PHE A 270 -6.11 3.66 -6.56
C PHE A 270 -6.90 4.96 -6.43
N LEU A 271 -6.77 5.88 -7.39
CA LEU A 271 -7.55 7.12 -7.40
C LEU A 271 -9.05 6.85 -7.53
N PHE A 272 -9.44 5.89 -8.37
CA PHE A 272 -10.84 5.56 -8.56
C PHE A 272 -11.50 5.04 -7.27
N THR A 273 -10.77 4.28 -6.46
CA THR A 273 -11.27 3.73 -5.19
C THR A 273 -11.19 4.72 -4.02
N GLU A 274 -10.14 5.54 -3.95
CA GLU A 274 -9.88 6.41 -2.81
C GLU A 274 -10.45 7.82 -2.94
N LEU A 275 -10.55 8.35 -4.17
CA LEU A 275 -11.05 9.71 -4.37
C LEU A 275 -12.50 9.90 -3.87
N PRO A 276 -13.46 8.99 -4.16
CA PRO A 276 -14.81 9.08 -3.59
C PRO A 276 -14.78 9.08 -2.06
N GLN A 277 -13.96 8.22 -1.44
CA GLN A 277 -13.82 8.14 0.01
C GLN A 277 -13.23 9.42 0.59
N GLY A 278 -12.24 10.04 -0.07
CA GLY A 278 -11.66 11.32 0.33
C GLY A 278 -12.69 12.46 0.27
N ILE A 279 -13.50 12.54 -0.78
CA ILE A 279 -14.58 13.53 -0.91
C ILE A 279 -15.62 13.33 0.20
N MET A 280 -16.06 12.09 0.41
CA MET A 280 -17.02 11.75 1.47
C MET A 280 -16.47 12.11 2.86
N ALA A 281 -15.19 11.88 3.11
CA ALA A 281 -14.54 12.22 4.37
C ALA A 281 -14.48 13.74 4.60
N ILE A 282 -14.21 14.53 3.56
CA ILE A 282 -14.23 15.99 3.64
C ILE A 282 -15.64 16.48 3.97
N LEU A 283 -16.66 16.01 3.24
CA LEU A 283 -18.04 16.38 3.46
C LEU A 283 -18.52 15.98 4.86
N ASN A 284 -18.11 14.82 5.35
CA ASN A 284 -18.40 14.34 6.67
C ASN A 284 -17.77 15.21 7.79
N ALA A 285 -16.57 15.72 7.56
CA ALA A 285 -15.90 16.63 8.48
C ALA A 285 -16.52 18.03 8.49
N LEU A 286 -17.01 18.50 7.36
CA LEU A 286 -17.65 19.81 7.23
C LEU A 286 -19.10 19.83 7.77
N PHE A 287 -19.86 18.76 7.51
CA PHE A 287 -21.29 18.64 7.86
C PHE A 287 -21.49 17.41 8.75
N THR A 288 -20.96 17.49 9.96
CA THR A 288 -20.79 16.39 10.91
C THR A 288 -22.08 15.66 11.25
N THR A 289 -23.22 16.39 11.37
CA THR A 289 -24.48 15.79 11.81
C THR A 289 -25.29 15.26 10.62
N GLN A 290 -25.73 16.15 9.74
CA GLN A 290 -26.67 15.76 8.69
C GLN A 290 -26.04 14.90 7.62
N PHE A 291 -24.87 15.26 7.11
CA PHE A 291 -24.18 14.47 6.10
C PHE A 291 -23.77 13.10 6.63
N HIS A 292 -23.27 13.05 7.86
CA HIS A 292 -22.90 11.79 8.51
C HIS A 292 -24.08 10.83 8.60
N GLN A 293 -25.22 11.28 9.10
CA GLN A 293 -26.38 10.41 9.34
C GLN A 293 -27.16 10.08 8.05
N MET A 294 -27.35 11.07 7.15
CA MET A 294 -28.23 10.92 6.00
C MET A 294 -27.51 10.34 4.77
N VAL A 295 -26.19 10.53 4.64
CA VAL A 295 -25.43 10.10 3.46
C VAL A 295 -24.32 9.13 3.81
N TYR A 296 -23.41 9.54 4.70
CA TYR A 296 -22.20 8.75 4.98
C TYR A 296 -22.53 7.35 5.51
N LEU A 297 -23.37 7.26 6.54
CA LEU A 297 -23.75 5.95 7.13
C LEU A 297 -24.52 5.05 6.15
N ASN A 298 -25.21 5.63 5.16
CA ASN A 298 -25.92 4.85 4.15
C ASN A 298 -25.02 4.31 3.04
N LEU A 299 -23.82 4.89 2.89
CA LEU A 299 -22.81 4.47 1.91
C LEU A 299 -21.59 3.82 2.57
N ALA A 300 -21.54 3.72 3.90
CA ALA A 300 -20.40 3.20 4.65
C ALA A 300 -19.96 1.81 4.15
N ASP A 301 -20.90 0.88 4.00
CA ASP A 301 -20.64 -0.48 3.50
C ASP A 301 -20.01 -0.49 2.11
N VAL A 302 -20.41 0.46 1.23
CA VAL A 302 -19.80 0.62 -0.11
C VAL A 302 -18.38 1.15 -0.01
N LEU A 303 -18.14 2.11 0.88
CA LEU A 303 -16.81 2.66 1.11
C LEU A 303 -15.87 1.61 1.69
N ASP A 304 -16.36 0.75 2.59
CA ASP A 304 -15.61 -0.39 3.12
C ASP A 304 -15.28 -1.40 2.03
N LEU A 305 -16.24 -1.70 1.14
CA LEU A 305 -15.98 -2.56 -0.02
C LEU A 305 -14.89 -2.00 -0.93
N LEU A 306 -14.93 -0.70 -1.23
CA LEU A 306 -13.88 -0.03 -2.02
C LEU A 306 -12.51 -0.15 -1.34
N SER A 307 -12.45 0.00 -0.02
CA SER A 307 -11.22 -0.18 0.76
C SER A 307 -10.71 -1.62 0.67
N LEU A 308 -11.59 -2.61 0.75
CA LEU A 308 -11.22 -4.03 0.60
C LEU A 308 -10.70 -4.34 -0.81
N ILE A 309 -11.35 -3.80 -1.86
CA ILE A 309 -10.88 -3.94 -3.24
C ILE A 309 -9.48 -3.35 -3.39
N ASN A 310 -9.21 -2.22 -2.74
CA ASN A 310 -7.92 -1.56 -2.79
C ASN A 310 -6.77 -2.42 -2.27
N CYS A 311 -7.00 -3.28 -1.27
CA CYS A 311 -6.02 -4.23 -0.76
C CYS A 311 -5.53 -5.28 -1.79
N TYR A 312 -6.19 -5.40 -2.95
CA TYR A 312 -5.76 -6.31 -4.02
C TYR A 312 -4.90 -5.63 -5.09
N VAL A 313 -4.95 -4.30 -5.18
CA VAL A 313 -4.41 -3.55 -6.33
C VAL A 313 -2.93 -3.85 -6.55
N ALA A 314 -2.12 -3.86 -5.49
CA ALA A 314 -0.70 -4.15 -5.60
C ALA A 314 -0.44 -5.56 -6.15
N PHE A 315 -1.08 -6.59 -5.60
CA PHE A 315 -0.95 -7.97 -6.07
C PHE A 315 -1.37 -8.12 -7.53
N LEU A 316 -2.56 -7.62 -7.91
CA LEU A 316 -3.08 -7.74 -9.26
C LEU A 316 -2.19 -7.02 -10.26
N VAL A 317 -1.85 -5.76 -10.01
CA VAL A 317 -1.01 -4.98 -10.92
C VAL A 317 0.34 -5.65 -11.13
N TYR A 318 1.02 -6.12 -10.08
CA TYR A 318 2.31 -6.82 -10.23
C TYR A 318 2.17 -8.17 -10.93
N SER A 319 1.09 -8.92 -10.68
CA SER A 319 0.81 -10.21 -11.33
C SER A 319 0.59 -10.07 -12.83
N PHE A 320 -0.14 -9.04 -13.26
CA PHE A 320 -0.42 -8.83 -14.69
C PHE A 320 0.70 -8.11 -15.43
N THR A 321 1.41 -7.20 -14.76
CA THR A 321 2.32 -6.30 -15.45
C THR A 321 3.80 -6.65 -15.31
N SER A 322 4.26 -7.28 -14.23
CA SER A 322 5.69 -7.53 -14.01
C SER A 322 6.12 -8.92 -14.46
N SER A 323 6.88 -9.03 -15.55
CA SER A 323 7.44 -10.31 -16.00
C SER A 323 8.36 -10.97 -14.98
N ARG A 324 9.16 -10.18 -14.24
CA ARG A 324 10.00 -10.69 -13.15
C ARG A 324 9.16 -11.26 -12.01
N TYR A 325 8.09 -10.55 -11.65
CA TYR A 325 7.16 -10.99 -10.63
C TYR A 325 6.49 -12.30 -11.02
N ARG A 326 5.93 -12.42 -12.24
CA ARG A 326 5.31 -13.65 -12.74
C ARG A 326 6.26 -14.84 -12.73
N GLN A 327 7.50 -14.67 -13.22
CA GLN A 327 8.50 -15.74 -13.19
C GLN A 327 8.79 -16.23 -11.77
N THR A 328 8.88 -15.30 -10.80
CA THR A 328 9.08 -15.64 -9.41
C THR A 328 7.83 -16.27 -8.81
N LEU A 329 6.64 -15.76 -9.11
CA LEU A 329 5.35 -16.31 -8.70
C LEU A 329 5.21 -17.77 -9.13
N PHE A 330 5.44 -18.07 -10.41
CA PHE A 330 5.38 -19.44 -10.92
C PHE A 330 6.46 -20.37 -10.33
N SER A 331 7.59 -19.83 -9.90
CA SER A 331 8.61 -20.64 -9.19
C SER A 331 8.24 -20.92 -7.74
N VAL A 332 7.37 -20.13 -7.13
CA VAL A 332 6.90 -20.29 -5.74
C VAL A 332 5.69 -21.21 -5.66
N LEU A 333 4.78 -21.13 -6.64
CA LEU A 333 3.58 -21.96 -6.68
C LEU A 333 3.93 -23.35 -7.22
N PRO A 334 3.74 -24.45 -6.44
CA PRO A 334 4.11 -25.81 -6.85
C PRO A 334 3.29 -26.37 -8.01
N LEU A 335 2.16 -25.73 -8.35
CA LEU A 335 1.24 -26.15 -9.40
C LEU A 335 1.87 -26.26 -10.80
N THR A 336 2.99 -25.59 -11.06
CA THR A 336 3.66 -25.60 -12.37
C THR A 336 4.79 -26.62 -12.46
N ARG A 337 5.20 -27.28 -11.38
CA ARG A 337 6.21 -28.34 -11.45
C ARG A 337 5.75 -29.59 -12.18
N VAL A 338 4.45 -29.83 -12.28
CA VAL A 338 3.88 -31.03 -12.92
C VAL A 338 3.90 -30.93 -14.46
N SER A 339 3.87 -29.73 -15.03
CA SER A 339 3.74 -29.55 -16.49
C SER A 339 5.06 -29.39 -17.26
N TYR A 340 6.22 -29.18 -16.56
CA TYR A 340 7.53 -29.00 -17.20
C TYR A 340 8.43 -30.25 -17.18
N SER A 341 7.99 -31.33 -16.59
CA SER A 341 8.74 -32.61 -16.56
C SER A 341 8.62 -33.43 -17.87
N GLY A 342 7.85 -32.95 -18.84
CA GLY A 342 7.57 -33.65 -20.12
C GLY A 342 8.27 -33.12 -21.37
N VAL A 343 8.94 -31.93 -21.30
CA VAL A 343 9.73 -31.42 -22.43
C VAL A 343 11.19 -31.36 -22.02
N SER A 344 11.83 -32.51 -22.03
CA SER A 344 13.27 -32.64 -22.16
C SER A 344 13.64 -32.08 -23.54
N THR A 345 13.91 -30.78 -23.58
CA THR A 345 14.62 -30.21 -24.73
C THR A 345 16.02 -30.85 -24.67
N ARG A 346 16.24 -31.88 -25.51
CA ARG A 346 17.56 -32.27 -25.90
C ARG A 346 18.30 -30.99 -26.33
N GLN A 347 19.05 -30.41 -25.42
CA GLN A 347 20.19 -29.58 -25.78
C GLN A 347 21.15 -30.52 -26.51
N GLY A 348 20.97 -30.58 -27.82
CA GLY A 348 22.00 -31.09 -28.67
C GLY A 348 23.23 -30.25 -28.41
N THR A 349 24.20 -30.84 -27.75
CA THR A 349 25.56 -30.37 -27.77
C THR A 349 26.00 -30.29 -29.19
N LEU A 350 25.80 -29.13 -29.82
CA LEU A 350 26.56 -28.72 -31.01
C LEU A 350 28.02 -28.66 -30.55
N LYS A 351 28.69 -29.79 -30.58
CA LYS A 351 30.15 -29.80 -30.64
C LYS A 351 30.52 -29.10 -31.97
N CYS A 352 30.71 -27.78 -31.86
CA CYS A 352 31.46 -27.05 -32.87
C CYS A 352 32.86 -27.68 -32.88
N HIS A 353 33.15 -28.49 -33.86
CA HIS A 353 34.51 -28.83 -34.25
C HIS A 353 35.15 -27.52 -34.68
N ALA A 354 35.70 -26.79 -33.74
CA ALA A 354 36.54 -25.64 -34.03
C ALA A 354 37.82 -26.18 -34.65
N ASN A 355 38.01 -25.79 -35.93
CA ASN A 355 39.19 -26.03 -36.72
C ASN A 355 40.45 -25.70 -35.90
N PRO A 356 41.44 -26.55 -35.79
CA PRO A 356 42.64 -26.35 -34.96
C PRO A 356 43.36 -25.03 -35.20
N SER A 357 43.25 -24.47 -36.41
CA SER A 357 43.81 -23.16 -36.80
C SER A 357 43.23 -21.99 -36.04
N VAL A 358 41.95 -22.04 -35.58
CA VAL A 358 41.31 -20.98 -34.83
C VAL A 358 41.78 -20.96 -33.37
N LYS A 359 42.08 -22.11 -32.76
CA LYS A 359 42.63 -22.18 -31.40
C LYS A 359 44.04 -21.57 -31.32
N GLN A 360 44.86 -21.72 -32.35
CA GLN A 360 46.19 -21.11 -32.40
C GLN A 360 46.11 -19.59 -32.57
N LEU A 361 45.11 -19.07 -33.31
CA LEU A 361 44.93 -17.63 -33.51
C LEU A 361 44.47 -16.95 -32.18
N VAL A 362 43.53 -17.55 -31.47
CA VAL A 362 43.04 -17.01 -30.18
C VAL A 362 44.14 -17.05 -29.12
N GLN A 363 45.01 -18.07 -29.14
CA GLN A 363 46.15 -18.12 -28.21
C GLN A 363 47.24 -17.10 -28.55
N ARG A 364 47.44 -16.76 -29.82
CA ARG A 364 48.36 -15.70 -30.26
C ARG A 364 47.83 -14.29 -29.94
N VAL A 365 46.53 -14.07 -30.01
CA VAL A 365 45.90 -12.78 -29.66
C VAL A 365 46.00 -12.55 -28.15
N ASN A 366 45.73 -13.57 -27.33
CA ASN A 366 45.85 -13.47 -25.87
C ASN A 366 47.30 -13.33 -25.39
N SER A 367 48.28 -13.86 -26.12
CA SER A 367 49.73 -13.64 -25.80
C SER A 367 50.25 -12.30 -26.31
N ALA A 368 49.65 -11.70 -27.33
CA ALA A 368 50.01 -10.36 -27.80
C ALA A 368 49.44 -9.25 -26.92
N GLU A 369 48.29 -9.46 -26.26
CA GLU A 369 47.72 -8.49 -25.28
C GLU A 369 48.51 -8.46 -23.98
N VAL A 370 49.15 -9.56 -23.56
CA VAL A 370 49.93 -9.60 -22.29
C VAL A 370 51.31 -8.93 -22.46
N THR A 371 51.82 -8.76 -23.67
CA THR A 371 53.10 -8.08 -23.93
C THR A 371 53.01 -6.59 -24.28
N SER A 372 51.78 -6.08 -24.50
CA SER A 372 51.57 -4.66 -24.89
C SER A 372 51.22 -3.70 -23.73
N VAL A 373 51.13 -4.18 -22.49
CA VAL A 373 50.76 -3.35 -21.31
C VAL A 373 51.96 -3.19 -20.35
N ARG A 374 53.15 -3.05 -20.89
CA ARG A 374 54.29 -2.49 -20.10
C ARG A 374 54.82 -1.26 -20.83
N SER A 375 54.10 -0.14 -20.64
CA SER A 375 54.57 1.18 -21.06
C SER A 375 55.40 1.87 -19.93
N PRO A 376 56.41 2.64 -20.30
CA PRO A 376 57.41 3.24 -19.32
C PRO A 376 56.86 4.32 -18.42
N LEU A 377 55.55 4.54 -18.33
CA LEU A 377 54.93 5.60 -17.54
C LEU A 377 54.72 5.24 -16.07
N MET A 378 54.89 4.00 -15.66
CA MET A 378 54.74 3.57 -14.27
C MET A 378 56.04 3.76 -13.44
N GLU A 379 57.18 3.78 -14.08
CA GLU A 379 58.49 3.96 -13.38
C GLU A 379 58.75 5.39 -12.90
N LYS A 380 58.18 6.40 -13.58
CA LYS A 380 58.28 7.80 -13.16
C LYS A 380 57.35 8.20 -12.00
N LYS A 381 56.27 7.48 -11.74
CA LYS A 381 55.40 7.77 -10.60
C LYS A 381 55.84 7.10 -9.31
N ALA A 382 56.60 6.02 -9.36
CA ALA A 382 57.17 5.36 -8.18
C ALA A 382 58.39 6.15 -7.62
N ALA A 383 59.16 6.84 -8.47
CA ALA A 383 60.32 7.66 -8.05
C ALA A 383 59.92 9.02 -7.43
N GLN A 384 58.72 9.51 -7.68
CA GLN A 384 58.19 10.74 -7.13
C GLN A 384 57.49 10.57 -5.76
N ALA A 385 57.01 9.36 -5.44
CA ALA A 385 56.36 9.04 -4.15
C ALA A 385 57.36 8.79 -2.99
N THR A 386 58.64 8.54 -3.31
CA THR A 386 59.69 8.25 -2.30
C THR A 386 60.46 9.50 -1.83
N ARG A 387 60.16 10.70 -2.35
CA ARG A 387 60.84 11.94 -2.01
C ARG A 387 60.07 12.93 -1.15
N SER A 388 58.88 12.57 -0.66
CA SER A 388 58.02 13.49 0.12
C SER A 388 57.68 13.03 1.56
N ASN A 389 58.43 12.09 2.14
CA ASN A 389 58.26 11.70 3.54
C ASN A 389 59.58 11.87 4.33
N THR A 390 59.98 13.09 4.52
CA THR A 390 60.85 13.54 5.65
C THR A 390 60.17 14.74 6.26
N PHE A 391 59.40 14.51 7.30
CA PHE A 391 58.88 15.58 8.15
C PHE A 391 59.59 15.53 9.50
N GLN A 392 60.31 16.58 9.80
CA GLN A 392 60.81 16.89 11.14
C GLN A 392 59.71 17.57 11.98
N PRO A 393 59.70 17.36 13.31
CA PRO A 393 58.76 18.04 14.19
C PRO A 393 59.33 19.37 14.68
N ALA A 394 58.48 20.39 14.77
CA ALA A 394 58.75 21.60 15.57
C ALA A 394 57.40 22.21 16.03
N ASP A 395 57.22 22.17 17.33
CA ASP A 395 56.73 23.18 18.30
C ASP A 395 55.68 24.22 17.83
N PHE A 396 54.53 24.19 18.34
CA PHE A 396 53.72 25.04 19.25
C PHE A 396 52.27 24.56 19.26
#